data_1a5165c5cbe8deba94ed88a086f1ca13
#
_entry.id   1a5165c5cbe8deba94ed88a086f1ca13
#
_cell.length_a   1.000
_cell.length_b   1.000
_cell.length_c   1.000
_cell.angle_alpha   90.00
_cell.angle_beta   90.00
_cell.angle_gamma   90.00
#
_symmetry.space_group_name_H-M   'P 1'
#
loop_
_entity.id
_entity.type
_entity.pdbx_description
1 polymer ?
#
loop_
_entity_poly.entity_id
_entity_poly.type
_entity_poly.pdbx_seq_one_letter_code
_entity_poly.pdbx_strand_id
1 'polypeptide(L)'
;MAHLRDRFWIWGHPEGRYNHEFGNEQESRMTPLEGALYMGARNLFMVPVGVNVNVRQYNKSFTPLKSVGWAIDNAAADPAALNQLIEQAKDYPNITCGVFDDFVGYLATHPIPPERFGGIGCVAR
;
A
#
# COMPACT_ATOMS: atom_id res chain seq x y z
N MET A 1 -7.43 18.16 -18.47
CA MET A 1 -6.62 18.58 -17.31
C MET A 1 -6.77 17.55 -16.20
N ALA A 2 -5.67 17.10 -15.59
CA ALA A 2 -5.76 16.22 -14.41
C ALA A 2 -6.30 17.03 -13.23
N HIS A 3 -7.33 16.53 -12.57
CA HIS A 3 -7.87 17.16 -11.37
C HIS A 3 -6.88 17.02 -10.21
N LEU A 4 -6.85 18.01 -9.30
CA LEU A 4 -5.96 17.98 -8.14
C LEU A 4 -6.12 16.68 -7.33
N ARG A 5 -7.36 16.19 -7.15
CA ARG A 5 -7.67 14.93 -6.48
C ARG A 5 -7.02 13.70 -7.12
N ASP A 6 -6.61 13.77 -8.40
CA ASP A 6 -5.92 12.68 -9.08
C ASP A 6 -4.43 12.59 -8.70
N ARG A 7 -3.93 13.57 -7.94
CA ARG A 7 -2.57 13.64 -7.43
C ARG A 7 -2.46 13.34 -5.94
N PHE A 8 -3.57 13.37 -5.21
CA PHE A 8 -3.58 13.02 -3.80
C PHE A 8 -3.58 11.51 -3.61
N TRP A 9 -2.76 11.08 -2.68
CA TRP A 9 -2.73 9.72 -2.17
C TRP A 9 -3.13 9.76 -0.71
N ILE A 10 -3.96 8.82 -0.29
CA ILE A 10 -4.23 8.61 1.12
C ILE A 10 -3.48 7.39 1.63
N TRP A 11 -3.15 7.42 2.88
CA TRP A 11 -2.56 6.32 3.60
C TRP A 11 -3.67 5.48 4.19
N GLY A 12 -3.78 4.21 3.82
CA GLY A 12 -4.84 3.31 4.26
C GLY A 12 -4.29 2.14 5.05
N HIS A 13 -4.94 1.86 6.16
CA HIS A 13 -4.68 0.69 6.98
C HIS A 13 -5.91 -0.20 7.01
N PRO A 14 -5.76 -1.52 7.30
CA PRO A 14 -6.90 -2.38 7.56
C PRO A 14 -7.78 -1.78 8.66
N GLU A 15 -9.07 -1.94 8.50
CA GLU A 15 -10.04 -1.52 9.51
C GLU A 15 -9.75 -2.16 10.88
N GLY A 16 -10.08 -1.44 11.95
CA GLY A 16 -10.07 -1.94 13.32
C GLY A 16 -8.77 -1.80 14.10
N ARG A 17 -7.63 -1.41 13.49
CA ARG A 17 -6.38 -1.63 14.20
C ARG A 17 -5.52 -0.42 14.56
N TYR A 18 -5.62 0.66 13.83
CA TYR A 18 -4.59 1.71 13.95
C TYR A 18 -4.94 2.87 14.88
N ASN A 19 -6.16 2.93 15.34
CA ASN A 19 -6.62 4.09 16.11
C ASN A 19 -5.96 4.20 17.48
N HIS A 20 -5.65 3.08 18.13
CA HIS A 20 -5.00 3.09 19.45
C HIS A 20 -3.59 3.69 19.39
N GLU A 21 -2.86 3.46 18.32
CA GLU A 21 -1.49 3.96 18.14
C GLU A 21 -1.45 5.48 17.98
N PHE A 22 -2.54 6.08 17.53
CA PHE A 22 -2.70 7.53 17.39
C PHE A 22 -3.52 8.16 18.52
N GLY A 23 -3.73 7.45 19.62
CA GLY A 23 -4.45 7.96 20.78
C GLY A 23 -5.96 8.03 20.62
N ASN A 24 -6.54 7.38 19.60
CA ASN A 24 -7.98 7.29 19.43
C ASN A 24 -8.53 6.09 20.23
N GLU A 25 -9.56 6.31 21.03
CA GLU A 25 -10.13 5.26 21.89
C GLU A 25 -10.96 4.22 21.11
N GLN A 26 -11.43 4.59 19.92
CA GLN A 26 -12.32 3.72 19.14
C GLN A 26 -11.63 3.22 17.87
N GLU A 27 -11.85 1.96 17.59
CA GLU A 27 -11.40 1.36 16.34
C GLU A 27 -12.16 1.94 15.13
N SER A 28 -11.43 2.21 14.04
CA SER A 28 -12.06 2.58 12.79
C SER A 28 -12.81 1.39 12.20
N ARG A 29 -14.06 1.60 11.84
CA ARG A 29 -14.84 0.61 11.07
C ARG A 29 -14.80 0.87 9.58
N MET A 30 -14.16 1.97 9.19
CA MET A 30 -14.05 2.37 7.79
C MET A 30 -12.95 1.57 7.11
N THR A 31 -13.27 0.93 6.02
CA THR A 31 -12.27 0.28 5.18
C THR A 31 -11.39 1.32 4.46
N PRO A 32 -10.18 0.97 4.02
CA PRO A 32 -9.33 1.90 3.26
C PRO A 32 -10.01 2.47 2.01
N LEU A 33 -10.84 1.66 1.32
CA LEU A 33 -11.61 2.12 0.17
C LEU A 33 -12.66 3.17 0.57
N GLU A 34 -13.43 2.89 1.61
CA GLU A 34 -14.44 3.84 2.11
C GLU A 34 -13.79 5.16 2.51
N GLY A 35 -12.64 5.11 3.18
CA GLY A 35 -11.85 6.30 3.53
C GLY A 35 -11.42 7.09 2.29
N ALA A 36 -10.92 6.41 1.25
CA ALA A 36 -10.55 7.04 0.00
C ALA A 36 -11.75 7.72 -0.67
N LEU A 37 -12.86 7.02 -0.77
CA LEU A 37 -14.09 7.55 -1.38
C LEU A 37 -14.66 8.72 -0.57
N TYR A 38 -14.66 8.63 0.75
CA TYR A 38 -15.13 9.71 1.64
C TYR A 38 -14.29 10.98 1.45
N MET A 39 -12.97 10.85 1.32
CA MET A 39 -12.06 11.97 1.09
C MET A 39 -12.06 12.46 -0.37
N GLY A 40 -12.78 11.79 -1.27
CA GLY A 40 -12.75 12.07 -2.70
C GLY A 40 -11.39 11.76 -3.34
N ALA A 41 -10.53 11.00 -2.67
CA ALA A 41 -9.26 10.55 -3.21
C ALA A 41 -9.46 9.39 -4.19
N ARG A 42 -8.56 9.32 -5.16
CA ARG A 42 -8.58 8.26 -6.18
C ARG A 42 -7.36 7.37 -6.12
N ASN A 43 -6.41 7.69 -5.26
CA ASN A 43 -5.19 6.92 -5.09
C ASN A 43 -5.00 6.57 -3.61
N LEU A 44 -4.51 5.38 -3.35
CA LEU A 44 -4.36 4.80 -2.03
C LEU A 44 -3.02 4.10 -1.90
N PHE A 45 -2.30 4.36 -0.80
CA PHE A 45 -1.27 3.47 -0.30
C PHE A 45 -1.87 2.54 0.75
N MET A 46 -1.81 1.23 0.51
CA MET A 46 -2.27 0.22 1.46
C MET A 46 -1.11 -0.29 2.29
N VAL A 47 -1.16 -0.04 3.60
CA VAL A 47 -0.12 -0.40 4.56
C VAL A 47 -0.71 -1.33 5.62
N PRO A 48 -0.48 -2.64 5.53
CA PRO A 48 -1.10 -3.63 6.41
C PRO A 48 -0.62 -3.62 7.86
N VAL A 49 0.52 -3.06 8.15
CA VAL A 49 1.18 -2.93 9.47
C VAL A 49 1.02 -4.16 10.38
N GLY A 50 1.81 -5.19 10.13
CA GLY A 50 1.84 -6.40 10.96
C GLY A 50 0.54 -7.21 10.97
N VAL A 51 -0.43 -6.87 10.11
CA VAL A 51 -1.66 -7.64 9.92
C VAL A 51 -1.52 -8.50 8.67
N ASN A 52 -1.79 -9.78 8.82
CA ASN A 52 -1.91 -10.64 7.65
C ASN A 52 -3.24 -10.35 6.95
N VAL A 53 -3.18 -9.71 5.79
CA VAL A 53 -4.35 -9.34 5.00
C VAL A 53 -4.47 -10.21 3.75
N ASN A 54 -5.70 -10.47 3.34
CA ASN A 54 -5.95 -11.09 2.04
C ASN A 54 -5.79 -10.04 0.93
N VAL A 55 -4.57 -9.95 0.38
CA VAL A 55 -4.19 -8.96 -0.65
C VAL A 55 -5.14 -9.02 -1.84
N ARG A 56 -5.54 -10.21 -2.29
CA ARG A 56 -6.46 -10.36 -3.42
C ARG A 56 -7.86 -9.81 -3.14
N GLN A 57 -8.35 -10.01 -1.93
CA GLN A 57 -9.66 -9.48 -1.51
C GLN A 57 -9.64 -7.94 -1.49
N TYR A 58 -8.58 -7.35 -0.94
CA TYR A 58 -8.41 -5.90 -0.95
C TYR A 58 -8.28 -5.36 -2.37
N ASN A 59 -7.45 -5.97 -3.23
CA ASN A 59 -7.30 -5.54 -4.61
C ASN A 59 -8.61 -5.57 -5.38
N LYS A 60 -9.45 -6.59 -5.15
CA LYS A 60 -10.79 -6.66 -5.72
C LYS A 60 -11.65 -5.48 -5.27
N SER A 61 -11.59 -5.10 -3.99
CA SER A 61 -12.33 -3.95 -3.47
C SER A 61 -11.81 -2.63 -4.02
N PHE A 62 -10.51 -2.52 -4.29
CA PHE A 62 -9.85 -1.30 -4.76
C PHE A 62 -10.03 -1.02 -6.26
N THR A 63 -10.72 -1.86 -7.00
CA THR A 63 -10.96 -1.65 -8.44
C THR A 63 -11.55 -0.29 -8.83
N PRO A 64 -12.35 0.41 -7.97
CA PRO A 64 -12.82 1.76 -8.27
C PRO A 64 -11.72 2.84 -8.19
N LEU A 65 -10.58 2.55 -7.58
CA LEU A 65 -9.48 3.49 -7.44
C LEU A 65 -8.66 3.58 -8.73
N LYS A 66 -8.08 4.77 -8.96
CA LYS A 66 -7.22 5.02 -10.10
C LYS A 66 -5.84 4.37 -9.94
N SER A 67 -5.27 4.47 -8.75
CA SER A 67 -3.96 3.92 -8.44
C SER A 67 -3.91 3.39 -7.01
N VAL A 68 -3.25 2.26 -6.85
CA VAL A 68 -3.01 1.61 -5.58
C VAL A 68 -1.54 1.31 -5.45
N GLY A 69 -0.94 1.71 -4.34
CA GLY A 69 0.38 1.29 -3.91
C GLY A 69 0.26 0.35 -2.71
N TRP A 70 1.13 -0.65 -2.64
CA TRP A 70 1.20 -1.55 -1.50
C TRP A 70 2.50 -1.37 -0.73
N ALA A 71 2.42 -1.41 0.60
CA ALA A 71 3.62 -1.50 1.42
C ALA A 71 4.36 -2.81 1.11
N ILE A 72 5.67 -2.67 0.84
CA ILE A 72 6.56 -3.76 0.47
C ILE A 72 7.70 -3.96 1.47
N ASP A 73 7.54 -3.47 2.68
CA ASP A 73 8.58 -3.51 3.72
C ASP A 73 9.03 -4.94 3.99
N ASN A 74 8.09 -5.86 4.09
CA ASN A 74 8.39 -7.29 4.23
C ASN A 74 8.89 -7.94 2.94
N ALA A 75 8.58 -7.37 1.79
CA ALA A 75 8.97 -7.92 0.49
C ALA A 75 10.45 -7.71 0.18
N ALA A 76 11.09 -6.75 0.84
CA ALA A 76 12.55 -6.60 0.77
C ALA A 76 13.28 -7.78 1.43
N ALA A 77 12.67 -8.36 2.48
CA ALA A 77 13.16 -9.57 3.15
C ALA A 77 12.62 -10.86 2.51
N ASP A 78 11.41 -10.81 1.95
CA ASP A 78 10.74 -11.96 1.30
C ASP A 78 10.40 -11.67 -0.16
N PRO A 79 11.25 -12.12 -1.10
CA PRO A 79 10.98 -11.99 -2.53
C PRO A 79 9.66 -12.63 -2.99
N ALA A 80 9.14 -13.61 -2.26
CA ALA A 80 7.88 -14.27 -2.63
C ALA A 80 6.69 -13.32 -2.46
N ALA A 81 6.69 -12.48 -1.42
CA ALA A 81 5.65 -11.47 -1.22
C ALA A 81 5.63 -10.43 -2.35
N LEU A 82 6.82 -9.98 -2.79
CA LEU A 82 6.94 -9.07 -3.94
C LEU A 82 6.44 -9.72 -5.23
N ASN A 83 6.84 -10.96 -5.50
CA ASN A 83 6.39 -11.69 -6.67
C ASN A 83 4.87 -11.88 -6.67
N GLN A 84 4.27 -12.18 -5.51
CA GLN A 84 2.82 -12.28 -5.38
C GLN A 84 2.12 -10.97 -5.75
N LEU A 85 2.65 -9.83 -5.30
CA LEU A 85 2.10 -8.52 -5.65
C LEU A 85 2.23 -8.24 -7.15
N ILE A 86 3.38 -8.56 -7.75
CA ILE A 86 3.61 -8.41 -9.19
C ILE A 86 2.62 -9.25 -10.00
N GLU A 87 2.39 -10.50 -9.60
CA GLU A 87 1.41 -11.36 -10.27
C GLU A 87 -0.01 -10.80 -10.15
N GLN A 88 -0.38 -10.26 -8.98
CA GLN A 88 -1.69 -9.63 -8.82
C GLN A 88 -1.84 -8.34 -9.61
N ALA A 89 -0.77 -7.60 -9.86
CA ALA A 89 -0.82 -6.39 -10.69
C ALA A 89 -1.18 -6.71 -12.17
N LYS A 90 -1.06 -7.96 -12.60
CA LYS A 90 -1.55 -8.39 -13.93
C LYS A 90 -3.07 -8.44 -13.98
N ASP A 91 -3.72 -8.89 -12.89
CA ASP A 91 -5.18 -8.98 -12.78
C ASP A 91 -5.81 -7.63 -12.38
N TYR A 92 -5.06 -6.81 -11.66
CA TYR A 92 -5.49 -5.50 -11.12
C TYR A 92 -4.56 -4.39 -11.61
N PRO A 93 -4.77 -3.86 -12.83
CA PRO A 93 -3.84 -2.90 -13.46
C PRO A 93 -3.76 -1.53 -12.75
N ASN A 94 -4.64 -1.27 -11.79
CA ASN A 94 -4.59 -0.11 -10.91
C ASN A 94 -3.57 -0.26 -9.77
N ILE A 95 -2.96 -1.43 -9.59
CA ILE A 95 -1.77 -1.58 -8.74
C ILE A 95 -0.59 -0.99 -9.52
N THR A 96 -0.08 0.15 -9.08
CA THR A 96 0.89 0.93 -9.86
C THR A 96 2.25 1.06 -9.20
N CYS A 97 2.36 0.82 -7.89
CA CYS A 97 3.64 0.94 -7.18
C CYS A 97 3.67 0.13 -5.89
N GLY A 98 4.89 -0.10 -5.41
CA GLY A 98 5.17 -0.46 -4.02
C GLY A 98 5.62 0.77 -3.23
N VAL A 99 5.41 0.76 -1.93
CA VAL A 99 5.88 1.80 -1.02
C VAL A 99 6.64 1.15 0.14
N PHE A 100 7.80 1.72 0.46
CA PHE A 100 8.50 1.40 1.70
C PHE A 100 8.04 2.34 2.79
N ASP A 101 7.39 1.78 3.81
CA ASP A 101 7.10 2.48 5.04
C ASP A 101 8.27 2.31 6.01
N ASP A 102 8.53 3.30 6.84
CA ASP A 102 9.61 3.28 7.84
C ASP A 102 10.98 2.84 7.31
N PHE A 103 11.28 3.18 6.06
CA PHE A 103 12.46 2.76 5.31
C PHE A 103 13.78 2.92 6.07
N VAL A 104 13.97 4.04 6.77
CA VAL A 104 15.20 4.32 7.51
C VAL A 104 15.35 3.37 8.70
N GLY A 105 14.27 3.13 9.44
CA GLY A 105 14.25 2.18 10.55
C GLY A 105 14.49 0.75 10.07
N TYR A 106 13.89 0.40 8.94
CA TYR A 106 14.08 -0.90 8.33
C TYR A 106 15.54 -1.14 7.90
N LEU A 107 16.18 -0.18 7.23
CA LEU A 107 17.58 -0.26 6.81
C LEU A 107 18.57 -0.40 7.97
N ALA A 108 18.26 0.19 9.13
CA ALA A 108 19.10 0.10 10.30
C ALA A 108 19.21 -1.35 10.83
N THR A 109 18.16 -2.15 10.63
CA THR A 109 18.07 -3.53 11.12
C THR A 109 18.26 -4.57 10.01
N HIS A 110 17.99 -4.20 8.75
CA HIS A 110 18.05 -5.06 7.59
C HIS A 110 18.80 -4.35 6.45
N PRO A 111 20.13 -4.33 6.45
CA PRO A 111 20.87 -3.66 5.40
C PRO A 111 20.58 -4.30 4.03
N ILE A 112 19.97 -3.52 3.15
CA ILE A 112 19.68 -3.94 1.78
C ILE A 112 20.78 -3.39 0.88
N PRO A 113 21.51 -4.24 0.15
CA PRO A 113 22.55 -3.78 -0.74
C PRO A 113 21.94 -2.91 -1.85
N PRO A 114 22.61 -1.80 -2.24
CA PRO A 114 22.09 -0.82 -3.21
C PRO A 114 21.64 -1.42 -4.54
N GLU A 115 22.28 -2.49 -4.99
CA GLU A 115 21.96 -3.21 -6.23
C GLU A 115 20.58 -3.87 -6.22
N ARG A 116 20.02 -4.16 -5.04
CA ARG A 116 18.64 -4.65 -4.94
C ARG A 116 17.59 -3.56 -5.19
N PHE A 117 17.94 -2.29 -4.99
CA PHE A 117 17.03 -1.20 -5.31
C PHE A 117 16.86 -0.96 -6.80
N GLY A 118 17.86 -1.31 -7.62
CA GLY A 118 17.78 -1.19 -9.08
C GLY A 118 16.72 -2.08 -9.74
N GLY A 119 16.21 -3.10 -9.02
CA GLY A 119 15.12 -3.97 -9.48
C GLY A 119 13.72 -3.54 -9.03
N ILE A 120 13.63 -2.57 -8.11
CA ILE A 120 12.37 -2.03 -7.61
C ILE A 120 12.10 -0.73 -8.37
N GLY A 121 11.92 -0.84 -9.68
CA GLY A 121 11.51 0.28 -10.49
C GLY A 121 9.99 0.49 -10.40
N CYS A 122 9.55 1.73 -10.24
CA CYS A 122 8.17 2.06 -10.59
C CYS A 122 7.95 1.65 -12.04
N VAL A 123 7.05 0.71 -12.28
CA VAL A 123 6.56 0.46 -13.63
C VAL A 123 5.64 1.63 -13.96
N ALA A 124 6.23 2.76 -14.37
CA ALA A 124 5.49 3.81 -15.03
C ALA A 124 5.06 3.27 -16.38
N ARG A 125 3.77 3.06 -16.56
CA ARG A 125 3.11 2.91 -17.85
C ARG A 125 2.49 4.22 -18.28
#